data_449ef4a43e5c627a87b8a62e4910ec33
#
_entry.id   449ef4a43e5c627a87b8a62e4910ec33
#
_cell.length_a   1.000
_cell.length_b   1.000
_cell.length_c   1.000
_cell.angle_alpha   90.00
_cell.angle_beta   90.00
_cell.angle_gamma   90.00
#
_symmetry.space_group_name_H-M   'P 1'
#
loop_
_entity.id
_entity.type
_entity.pdbx_description
1 polymer ?
#
loop_
_entity_poly.entity_id
_entity_poly.type
_entity_poly.pdbx_seq_one_letter_code
_entity_poly.pdbx_strand_id
1 'polypeptide(L)'
;MIKIFADVRLLCQNAMEIFIELAQSNIVHKGIFTVALSGGSTPNLMYDLLAQTENVKKVDWRKIFIFWGDERYVSYNNKNNNAFQAKSHLLDMVPIPQNNIFRIPVSGDYKMDALHYEETIKKFFNASRPQFDLIFLGLGEEGHTASIFPGSELLNEKDALVKDVYVIAKQMQRISFTPVLINAAKEVVFMAAGKSKSEAVKETLEGNYQPQLYPAQIIKPLDGNITWLLDEDAALKLSDLSKHKKNASKK
;
A
#
# COMPACT_ATOMS: atom_id res chain seq x y z
N MET A 1 8.27 7.81 -10.24
CA MET A 1 9.64 8.13 -9.74
C MET A 1 10.23 6.92 -9.06
N ILE A 2 11.56 6.66 -9.19
CA ILE A 2 12.24 5.58 -8.46
C ILE A 2 13.27 6.22 -7.52
N LYS A 3 13.29 5.78 -6.25
CA LYS A 3 14.28 6.17 -5.24
C LYS A 3 14.93 4.92 -4.67
N ILE A 4 16.26 4.88 -4.62
CA ILE A 4 17.02 3.74 -4.11
C ILE A 4 17.79 4.15 -2.86
N PHE A 5 17.68 3.37 -1.81
CA PHE A 5 18.26 3.59 -0.48
C PHE A 5 19.24 2.47 -0.14
N ALA A 6 20.23 2.78 0.70
CA ALA A 6 21.25 1.82 1.10
C ALA A 6 20.67 0.59 1.82
N ASP A 7 19.57 0.78 2.54
CA ASP A 7 18.92 -0.28 3.29
C ASP A 7 17.41 -0.05 3.47
N VAL A 8 16.72 -1.06 3.98
CA VAL A 8 15.27 -1.03 4.26
C VAL A 8 14.89 0.03 5.28
N ARG A 9 15.76 0.38 6.23
CA ARG A 9 15.47 1.38 7.26
C ARG A 9 15.37 2.78 6.65
N LEU A 10 16.32 3.15 5.80
CA LEU A 10 16.31 4.42 5.07
C LEU A 10 15.13 4.51 4.09
N LEU A 11 14.78 3.39 3.44
CA LEU A 11 13.57 3.28 2.63
C LEU A 11 12.33 3.58 3.47
N CYS A 12 12.17 2.93 4.62
CA CYS A 12 11.01 3.14 5.51
C CYS A 12 10.98 4.54 6.12
N GLN A 13 12.14 5.14 6.40
CA GLN A 13 12.24 6.55 6.80
C GLN A 13 11.66 7.47 5.72
N ASN A 14 12.02 7.28 4.46
CA ASN A 14 11.48 8.09 3.37
C ASN A 14 9.98 7.85 3.15
N ALA A 15 9.51 6.60 3.30
CA ALA A 15 8.07 6.30 3.25
C ALA A 15 7.30 7.02 4.37
N MET A 16 7.85 7.04 5.59
CA MET A 16 7.31 7.79 6.72
C MET A 16 7.28 9.30 6.43
N GLU A 17 8.35 9.86 5.87
CA GLU A 17 8.42 11.28 5.48
C GLU A 17 7.34 11.63 4.46
N ILE A 18 7.16 10.80 3.42
CA ILE A 18 6.09 10.95 2.42
C ILE A 18 4.71 10.95 3.09
N PHE A 19 4.47 10.02 4.02
CA PHE A 19 3.21 9.98 4.78
C PHE A 19 2.98 11.31 5.52
N ILE A 20 3.98 11.80 6.26
CA ILE A 20 3.89 13.02 7.05
C ILE A 20 3.65 14.24 6.15
N GLU A 21 4.43 14.39 5.09
CA GLU A 21 4.33 15.52 4.15
C GLU A 21 2.95 15.55 3.47
N LEU A 22 2.46 14.41 2.98
CA LEU A 22 1.15 14.31 2.35
C LEU A 22 0.02 14.53 3.35
N ALA A 23 0.15 14.01 4.58
CA ALA A 23 -0.84 14.24 5.63
C ALA A 23 -0.93 15.73 5.95
N GLN A 24 0.19 16.40 6.21
CA GLN A 24 0.22 17.84 6.48
C GLN A 24 -0.38 18.66 5.34
N SER A 25 0.07 18.41 4.11
CA SER A 25 -0.42 19.12 2.93
C SER A 25 -1.91 18.93 2.71
N ASN A 26 -2.41 17.69 2.71
CA ASN A 26 -3.84 17.43 2.49
C ASN A 26 -4.73 17.96 3.63
N ILE A 27 -4.27 17.86 4.87
CA ILE A 27 -5.00 18.44 6.03
C ILE A 27 -5.13 19.95 5.89
N VAL A 28 -4.08 20.65 5.45
CA VAL A 28 -4.13 22.10 5.21
C VAL A 28 -5.08 22.44 4.05
N HIS A 29 -5.03 21.72 2.94
CA HIS A 29 -5.76 22.09 1.72
C HIS A 29 -7.23 21.66 1.74
N LYS A 30 -7.56 20.49 2.30
CA LYS A 30 -8.94 19.94 2.27
C LYS A 30 -9.48 19.47 3.62
N GLY A 31 -8.73 19.65 4.69
CA GLY A 31 -9.15 19.35 6.06
C GLY A 31 -8.94 17.91 6.52
N ILE A 32 -8.66 16.96 5.62
CA ILE A 32 -8.46 15.53 5.92
C ILE A 32 -7.36 14.92 5.07
N PHE A 33 -6.84 13.77 5.52
CA PHE A 33 -5.93 12.91 4.75
C PHE A 33 -6.44 11.48 4.75
N THR A 34 -6.49 10.86 3.58
CA THR A 34 -6.97 9.48 3.38
C THR A 34 -5.84 8.59 2.89
N VAL A 35 -5.59 7.49 3.60
CA VAL A 35 -4.52 6.56 3.26
C VAL A 35 -4.98 5.13 3.32
N ALA A 36 -4.58 4.31 2.33
CA ALA A 36 -4.68 2.87 2.39
C ALA A 36 -3.32 2.27 2.75
N LEU A 37 -3.30 1.48 3.83
CA LEU A 37 -2.12 0.81 4.36
C LEU A 37 -1.93 -0.56 3.69
N SER A 38 -0.70 -1.07 3.77
CA SER A 38 -0.33 -2.43 3.36
C SER A 38 0.18 -3.24 4.56
N GLY A 39 0.17 -4.55 4.44
CA GLY A 39 0.78 -5.44 5.44
C GLY A 39 2.16 -5.94 5.04
N GLY A 40 2.89 -6.46 6.01
CA GLY A 40 4.20 -7.07 5.81
C GLY A 40 5.32 -6.40 6.62
N SER A 41 6.50 -7.01 6.60
CA SER A 41 7.63 -6.57 7.44
C SER A 41 8.12 -5.16 7.12
N THR A 42 8.18 -4.79 5.83
CA THR A 42 8.61 -3.44 5.42
C THR A 42 7.62 -2.35 5.86
N PRO A 43 6.30 -2.46 5.62
CA PRO A 43 5.34 -1.52 6.19
C PRO A 43 5.36 -1.47 7.72
N ASN A 44 5.52 -2.61 8.42
CA ASN A 44 5.59 -2.62 9.88
C ASN A 44 6.75 -1.78 10.40
N LEU A 45 7.93 -1.85 9.77
CA LEU A 45 9.06 -1.00 10.14
C LEU A 45 8.75 0.50 9.92
N MET A 46 8.05 0.86 8.84
CA MET A 46 7.58 2.23 8.64
C MET A 46 6.58 2.65 9.74
N TYR A 47 5.69 1.76 10.15
CA TYR A 47 4.73 2.02 11.23
C TYR A 47 5.44 2.27 12.55
N ASP A 48 6.45 1.47 12.89
CA ASP A 48 7.28 1.68 14.09
C ASP A 48 7.95 3.06 14.07
N LEU A 49 8.42 3.52 12.91
CA LEU A 49 9.01 4.86 12.76
C LEU A 49 7.94 5.96 12.92
N LEU A 50 6.76 5.81 12.34
CA LEU A 50 5.64 6.75 12.50
C LEU A 50 5.17 6.85 13.96
N ALA A 51 5.24 5.75 14.72
CA ALA A 51 4.84 5.66 16.11
C ALA A 51 5.84 6.32 17.08
N GLN A 52 7.03 6.71 16.63
CA GLN A 52 8.00 7.43 17.47
C GLN A 52 7.45 8.80 17.89
N THR A 53 7.64 9.16 19.13
CA THR A 53 7.04 10.37 19.75
C THR A 53 7.28 11.64 18.93
N GLU A 54 8.47 11.81 18.38
CA GLU A 54 8.83 12.95 17.54
C GLU A 54 8.07 12.99 16.22
N ASN A 55 7.67 11.84 15.67
CA ASN A 55 6.92 11.74 14.41
C ASN A 55 5.41 11.82 14.63
N VAL A 56 4.90 11.23 15.72
CA VAL A 56 3.48 11.34 16.13
C VAL A 56 3.03 12.79 16.20
N LYS A 57 3.88 13.69 16.71
CA LYS A 57 3.59 15.11 16.90
C LYS A 57 3.53 15.91 15.59
N LYS A 58 4.03 15.37 14.48
CA LYS A 58 4.10 16.09 13.21
C LYS A 58 2.79 16.14 12.44
N VAL A 59 1.81 15.32 12.80
CA VAL A 59 0.53 15.22 12.08
C VAL A 59 -0.66 15.28 13.02
N ASP A 60 -1.79 15.82 12.57
CA ASP A 60 -3.06 15.78 13.31
C ASP A 60 -3.81 14.48 13.01
N TRP A 61 -3.59 13.46 13.84
CA TRP A 61 -4.17 12.12 13.70
C TRP A 61 -5.70 12.13 13.70
N ARG A 62 -6.35 13.14 14.25
CA ARG A 62 -7.82 13.29 14.23
C ARG A 62 -8.37 13.53 12.83
N LYS A 63 -7.53 13.95 11.91
CA LYS A 63 -7.86 14.26 10.51
C LYS A 63 -7.33 13.22 9.51
N ILE A 64 -6.74 12.13 10.01
CA ILE A 64 -6.27 11.02 9.21
C ILE A 64 -7.32 9.92 9.20
N PHE A 65 -7.60 9.36 8.02
CA PHE A 65 -8.55 8.28 7.80
C PHE A 65 -7.82 7.10 7.15
N ILE A 66 -7.81 5.96 7.86
CA ILE A 66 -7.02 4.79 7.52
C ILE A 66 -7.90 3.68 6.98
N PHE A 67 -7.47 3.12 5.86
CA PHE A 67 -8.02 1.98 5.16
C PHE A 67 -6.91 0.95 4.89
N TRP A 68 -7.26 -0.21 4.33
CA TRP A 68 -6.31 -1.24 3.88
C TRP A 68 -6.53 -1.56 2.42
N GLY A 69 -5.42 -1.65 1.66
CA GLY A 69 -5.44 -2.00 0.24
C GLY A 69 -5.77 -3.47 0.00
N ASP A 70 -5.41 -4.34 0.94
CA ASP A 70 -5.81 -5.75 0.96
C ASP A 70 -5.77 -6.33 2.37
N GLU A 71 -6.41 -7.48 2.55
CA GLU A 71 -6.38 -8.20 3.81
C GLU A 71 -6.38 -9.72 3.58
N ARG A 72 -5.67 -10.41 4.44
CA ARG A 72 -5.73 -11.86 4.58
C ARG A 72 -7.02 -12.19 5.32
N TYR A 73 -7.87 -13.02 4.72
CA TYR A 73 -9.17 -13.35 5.31
C TYR A 73 -9.01 -14.33 6.48
N VAL A 74 -8.49 -13.83 7.57
CA VAL A 74 -8.26 -14.51 8.84
C VAL A 74 -8.81 -13.65 9.97
N SER A 75 -9.08 -14.26 11.13
CA SER A 75 -9.61 -13.49 12.27
C SER A 75 -8.75 -12.28 12.60
N TYR A 76 -9.38 -11.20 13.06
CA TYR A 76 -8.70 -9.93 13.35
C TYR A 76 -7.51 -10.07 14.33
N ASN A 77 -7.57 -11.02 15.28
CA ASN A 77 -6.48 -11.24 16.25
C ASN A 77 -5.37 -12.16 15.71
N ASN A 78 -5.46 -12.60 14.46
CA ASN A 78 -4.42 -13.41 13.85
C ASN A 78 -3.21 -12.54 13.47
N LYS A 79 -2.00 -13.00 13.79
CA LYS A 79 -0.76 -12.30 13.45
C LYS A 79 -0.57 -12.03 11.95
N ASN A 80 -1.26 -12.77 11.09
CA ASN A 80 -1.23 -12.59 9.64
C ASN A 80 -2.27 -11.55 9.17
N ASN A 81 -3.15 -11.05 10.04
CA ASN A 81 -4.09 -9.99 9.66
C ASN A 81 -3.37 -8.65 9.56
N ASN A 82 -3.51 -7.95 8.45
CA ASN A 82 -2.81 -6.69 8.17
C ASN A 82 -3.23 -5.57 9.14
N ALA A 83 -4.53 -5.50 9.43
CA ALA A 83 -5.05 -4.49 10.35
C ALA A 83 -4.60 -4.76 11.79
N PHE A 84 -4.44 -6.02 12.19
CA PHE A 84 -3.87 -6.37 13.48
C PHE A 84 -2.39 -5.98 13.58
N GLN A 85 -1.61 -6.21 12.52
CA GLN A 85 -0.21 -5.77 12.46
C GLN A 85 -0.10 -4.23 12.58
N ALA A 86 -0.87 -3.49 11.78
CA ALA A 86 -0.88 -2.03 11.86
C ALA A 86 -1.34 -1.51 13.23
N LYS A 87 -2.30 -2.22 13.88
CA LYS A 87 -2.69 -1.92 15.27
C LYS A 87 -1.50 -1.99 16.21
N SER A 88 -0.76 -3.11 16.16
CA SER A 88 0.36 -3.38 17.08
C SER A 88 1.57 -2.46 16.85
N HIS A 89 1.84 -2.06 15.59
CA HIS A 89 3.01 -1.27 15.21
C HIS A 89 2.74 0.24 15.15
N LEU A 90 1.46 0.68 15.13
CA LEU A 90 1.14 2.09 14.96
C LEU A 90 -0.10 2.52 15.75
N LEU A 91 -1.27 1.90 15.48
CA LEU A 91 -2.55 2.52 15.85
C LEU A 91 -2.81 2.58 17.36
N ASP A 92 -2.19 1.69 18.15
CA ASP A 92 -2.24 1.73 19.61
C ASP A 92 -1.34 2.83 20.20
N MET A 93 -0.43 3.41 19.42
CA MET A 93 0.57 4.38 19.87
C MET A 93 0.31 5.81 19.38
N VAL A 94 -0.72 6.02 18.56
CA VAL A 94 -1.06 7.32 18.00
C VAL A 94 -2.49 7.72 18.40
N PRO A 95 -2.79 9.04 18.57
CA PRO A 95 -4.10 9.51 19.03
C PRO A 95 -5.12 9.57 17.88
N ILE A 96 -5.23 8.48 17.09
CA ILE A 96 -6.21 8.37 16.01
C ILE A 96 -7.57 7.94 16.57
N PRO A 97 -8.68 8.63 16.22
CA PRO A 97 -10.01 8.20 16.61
C PRO A 97 -10.38 6.84 15.98
N GLN A 98 -11.02 5.96 16.75
CA GLN A 98 -11.44 4.64 16.24
C GLN A 98 -12.38 4.75 15.02
N ASN A 99 -13.21 5.79 14.97
CA ASN A 99 -14.11 6.04 13.83
C ASN A 99 -13.38 6.44 12.54
N ASN A 100 -12.08 6.71 12.60
CA ASN A 100 -11.25 7.02 11.43
C ASN A 100 -10.53 5.78 10.89
N ILE A 101 -10.76 4.60 11.47
CA ILE A 101 -10.09 3.34 11.11
C ILE A 101 -11.10 2.41 10.46
N PHE A 102 -10.97 2.21 9.14
CA PHE A 102 -11.87 1.43 8.30
C PHE A 102 -11.21 0.11 7.90
N ARG A 103 -11.38 -0.91 8.73
CA ARG A 103 -10.83 -2.25 8.50
C ARG A 103 -11.68 -3.02 7.49
N ILE A 104 -11.03 -3.87 6.70
CA ILE A 104 -11.72 -4.88 5.90
C ILE A 104 -12.40 -5.87 6.87
N PRO A 105 -13.73 -6.09 6.79
CA PRO A 105 -14.41 -7.03 7.66
C PRO A 105 -14.00 -8.47 7.35
N VAL A 106 -14.10 -9.34 8.38
CA VAL A 106 -13.83 -10.79 8.30
C VAL A 106 -14.91 -11.51 9.07
N SER A 107 -16.16 -11.43 8.58
CA SER A 107 -17.36 -11.93 9.25
C SER A 107 -17.60 -13.43 9.06
N GLY A 108 -16.95 -14.04 8.05
CA GLY A 108 -17.15 -15.43 7.61
C GLY A 108 -17.72 -15.53 6.19
N ASP A 109 -18.30 -14.45 5.65
CA ASP A 109 -18.72 -14.34 4.25
C ASP A 109 -17.85 -13.33 3.51
N TYR A 110 -16.79 -13.82 2.89
CA TYR A 110 -15.78 -12.98 2.22
C TYR A 110 -16.35 -12.18 1.04
N LYS A 111 -17.39 -12.68 0.37
CA LYS A 111 -18.05 -11.96 -0.75
C LYS A 111 -18.84 -10.76 -0.22
N MET A 112 -19.65 -10.99 0.80
CA MET A 112 -20.40 -9.91 1.44
C MET A 112 -19.47 -8.90 2.12
N ASP A 113 -18.38 -9.36 2.73
CA ASP A 113 -17.39 -8.48 3.36
C ASP A 113 -16.68 -7.60 2.34
N ALA A 114 -16.37 -8.11 1.15
CA ALA A 114 -15.80 -7.30 0.06
C ALA A 114 -16.79 -6.22 -0.42
N LEU A 115 -18.05 -6.59 -0.63
CA LEU A 115 -19.13 -5.64 -1.00
C LEU A 115 -19.33 -4.58 0.10
N HIS A 116 -19.40 -4.97 1.35
CA HIS A 116 -19.54 -4.07 2.50
C HIS A 116 -18.37 -3.07 2.59
N TYR A 117 -17.15 -3.53 2.31
CA TYR A 117 -15.99 -2.66 2.35
C TYR A 117 -16.00 -1.66 1.19
N GLU A 118 -16.40 -2.11 0.00
CA GLU A 118 -16.61 -1.22 -1.16
C GLU A 118 -17.65 -0.14 -0.88
N GLU A 119 -18.81 -0.52 -0.31
CA GLU A 119 -19.86 0.42 0.07
C GLU A 119 -19.38 1.41 1.13
N THR A 120 -18.61 0.94 2.11
CA THR A 120 -18.00 1.79 3.15
C THR A 120 -17.11 2.87 2.51
N ILE A 121 -16.27 2.47 1.55
CA ILE A 121 -15.39 3.39 0.82
C ILE A 121 -16.23 4.39 0.01
N LYS A 122 -17.19 3.92 -0.80
CA LYS A 122 -18.07 4.80 -1.59
C LYS A 122 -18.81 5.80 -0.73
N LYS A 123 -19.35 5.37 0.40
CA LYS A 123 -20.06 6.23 1.35
C LYS A 123 -19.13 7.25 2.00
N PHE A 124 -17.93 6.85 2.41
CA PHE A 124 -16.97 7.76 3.01
C PHE A 124 -16.57 8.88 2.05
N PHE A 125 -16.27 8.56 0.80
CA PHE A 125 -15.89 9.55 -0.21
C PHE A 125 -17.08 10.29 -0.81
N ASN A 126 -18.31 9.85 -0.55
CA ASN A 126 -19.53 10.32 -1.22
C ASN A 126 -19.38 10.36 -2.74
N ALA A 127 -18.77 9.32 -3.31
CA ALA A 127 -18.40 9.26 -4.72
C ALA A 127 -18.45 7.82 -5.25
N SER A 128 -18.86 7.67 -6.51
CA SER A 128 -18.80 6.40 -7.25
C SER A 128 -17.36 6.01 -7.62
N ARG A 129 -16.46 6.98 -7.74
CA ARG A 129 -15.02 6.80 -7.99
C ARG A 129 -14.21 7.46 -6.86
N PRO A 130 -14.04 6.79 -5.73
CA PRO A 130 -13.23 7.26 -4.62
C PRO A 130 -11.77 7.47 -5.03
N GLN A 131 -11.15 8.54 -4.50
CA GLN A 131 -9.76 8.85 -4.77
C GLN A 131 -9.00 9.01 -3.45
N PHE A 132 -8.18 8.04 -3.11
CA PHE A 132 -7.28 8.12 -1.95
C PHE A 132 -6.16 9.14 -2.20
N ASP A 133 -5.73 9.83 -1.14
CA ASP A 133 -4.57 10.70 -1.23
C ASP A 133 -3.27 9.90 -1.34
N LEU A 134 -3.22 8.75 -0.65
CA LEU A 134 -2.06 7.86 -0.64
C LEU A 134 -2.50 6.40 -0.54
N ILE A 135 -1.90 5.55 -1.38
CA ILE A 135 -1.95 4.10 -1.22
C ILE A 135 -0.52 3.58 -1.12
N PHE A 136 -0.22 2.89 -0.02
CA PHE A 136 1.02 2.10 0.09
C PHE A 136 0.81 0.70 -0.46
N LEU A 137 1.75 0.24 -1.26
CA LEU A 137 1.78 -1.10 -1.84
C LEU A 137 3.12 -1.79 -1.58
N GLY A 138 3.06 -3.09 -1.34
CA GLY A 138 4.23 -3.96 -1.42
C GLY A 138 4.40 -4.56 -2.81
N LEU A 139 5.56 -5.20 -3.05
CA LEU A 139 5.81 -6.05 -4.21
C LEU A 139 6.12 -7.47 -3.75
N GLY A 140 5.40 -8.46 -4.26
CA GLY A 140 5.71 -9.88 -4.06
C GLY A 140 6.92 -10.33 -4.86
N GLU A 141 7.53 -11.46 -4.51
CA GLU A 141 8.65 -12.04 -5.25
C GLU A 141 8.24 -12.46 -6.67
N GLU A 142 6.96 -12.82 -6.85
CA GLU A 142 6.32 -13.14 -8.11
C GLU A 142 5.68 -11.91 -8.80
N GLY A 143 5.99 -10.69 -8.37
CA GLY A 143 5.49 -9.46 -8.99
C GLY A 143 4.03 -9.10 -8.65
N HIS A 144 3.40 -9.78 -7.67
CA HIS A 144 2.08 -9.38 -7.19
C HIS A 144 2.13 -8.09 -6.37
N THR A 145 1.01 -7.37 -6.33
CA THR A 145 0.81 -6.25 -5.41
C THR A 145 -0.60 -6.29 -4.83
N ALA A 146 -0.82 -5.75 -3.63
CA ALA A 146 -2.02 -6.01 -2.85
C ALA A 146 -2.31 -7.52 -2.82
N SER A 147 -3.50 -7.97 -3.23
CA SER A 147 -3.76 -9.40 -3.49
C SER A 147 -4.02 -9.72 -4.96
N ILE A 148 -3.42 -8.93 -5.87
CA ILE A 148 -3.48 -9.13 -7.33
C ILE A 148 -2.28 -10.00 -7.73
N PHE A 149 -2.47 -11.31 -7.77
CA PHE A 149 -1.44 -12.31 -8.08
C PHE A 149 -1.38 -12.65 -9.57
N PRO A 150 -0.28 -13.25 -10.05
CA PRO A 150 -0.20 -13.79 -11.41
C PRO A 150 -1.41 -14.67 -11.75
N GLY A 151 -2.00 -14.44 -12.92
CA GLY A 151 -3.19 -15.15 -13.38
C GLY A 151 -4.49 -14.86 -12.60
N SER A 152 -4.50 -13.90 -11.68
CA SER A 152 -5.68 -13.53 -10.92
C SER A 152 -6.78 -12.92 -11.81
N GLU A 153 -8.04 -13.23 -11.52
CA GLU A 153 -9.19 -12.59 -12.14
C GLU A 153 -9.23 -11.06 -11.93
N LEU A 154 -8.62 -10.58 -10.83
CA LEU A 154 -8.52 -9.14 -10.52
C LEU A 154 -7.76 -8.35 -11.60
N LEU A 155 -6.90 -8.98 -12.39
CA LEU A 155 -6.17 -8.35 -13.48
C LEU A 155 -7.09 -7.79 -14.57
N ASN A 156 -8.27 -8.38 -14.74
CA ASN A 156 -9.25 -8.00 -15.76
C ASN A 156 -10.44 -7.22 -15.19
N GLU A 157 -10.42 -6.91 -13.88
CA GLU A 157 -11.50 -6.18 -13.24
C GLU A 157 -11.56 -4.72 -13.74
N LYS A 158 -12.75 -4.24 -14.07
CA LYS A 158 -12.96 -2.90 -14.65
C LYS A 158 -13.98 -2.04 -13.91
N ASP A 159 -14.79 -2.65 -13.04
CA ASP A 159 -15.94 -1.99 -12.44
C ASP A 159 -15.89 -1.98 -10.92
N ALA A 160 -15.62 -3.13 -10.29
CA ALA A 160 -15.57 -3.24 -8.84
C ALA A 160 -14.33 -2.54 -8.27
N LEU A 161 -14.49 -1.89 -7.13
CA LEU A 161 -13.39 -1.23 -6.41
C LEU A 161 -12.69 -2.18 -5.45
N VAL A 162 -13.45 -3.12 -4.87
CA VAL A 162 -12.97 -4.13 -3.93
C VAL A 162 -13.53 -5.48 -4.32
N LYS A 163 -12.70 -6.52 -4.27
CA LYS A 163 -13.14 -7.91 -4.50
C LYS A 163 -12.48 -8.89 -3.55
N ASP A 164 -13.16 -9.97 -3.33
CA ASP A 164 -12.58 -11.17 -2.75
C ASP A 164 -11.81 -11.95 -3.83
N VAL A 165 -10.78 -12.65 -3.41
CA VAL A 165 -9.97 -13.51 -4.28
C VAL A 165 -9.35 -14.67 -3.51
N TYR A 166 -9.41 -15.87 -4.06
CA TYR A 166 -8.68 -17.01 -3.50
C TYR A 166 -7.28 -17.09 -4.14
N VAL A 167 -6.27 -16.91 -3.31
CA VAL A 167 -4.86 -16.97 -3.76
C VAL A 167 -4.37 -18.40 -3.65
N ILE A 168 -4.34 -19.12 -4.79
CA ILE A 168 -3.95 -20.54 -4.85
C ILE A 168 -2.54 -20.75 -4.30
N ALA A 169 -1.57 -19.93 -4.68
CA ALA A 169 -0.17 -20.03 -4.24
C ALA A 169 0.01 -19.86 -2.72
N LYS A 170 -0.95 -19.26 -2.04
CA LYS A 170 -0.94 -19.05 -0.57
C LYS A 170 -2.02 -19.87 0.15
N GLN A 171 -2.85 -20.62 -0.60
CA GLN A 171 -4.00 -21.39 -0.10
C GLN A 171 -4.87 -20.56 0.86
N MET A 172 -5.18 -19.33 0.48
CA MET A 172 -5.82 -18.37 1.37
C MET A 172 -6.78 -17.44 0.64
N GLN A 173 -7.96 -17.26 1.22
CA GLN A 173 -8.91 -16.25 0.80
C GLN A 173 -8.41 -14.87 1.22
N ARG A 174 -8.62 -13.87 0.37
CA ARG A 174 -8.27 -12.46 0.60
C ARG A 174 -9.37 -11.54 0.12
N ILE A 175 -9.34 -10.31 0.61
CA ILE A 175 -10.10 -9.18 0.05
C ILE A 175 -9.10 -8.12 -0.37
N SER A 176 -9.28 -7.54 -1.54
CA SER A 176 -8.29 -6.63 -2.15
C SER A 176 -8.96 -5.46 -2.86
N PHE A 177 -8.32 -4.31 -2.80
CA PHE A 177 -8.53 -3.28 -3.81
C PHE A 177 -8.24 -3.86 -5.19
N THR A 178 -9.01 -3.45 -6.17
CA THR A 178 -8.80 -3.77 -7.57
C THR A 178 -7.88 -2.74 -8.23
N PRO A 179 -7.37 -3.02 -9.43
CA PRO A 179 -6.64 -2.01 -10.20
C PRO A 179 -7.45 -0.73 -10.45
N VAL A 180 -8.77 -0.83 -10.51
CA VAL A 180 -9.67 0.33 -10.70
C VAL A 180 -9.51 1.34 -9.57
N LEU A 181 -9.58 0.88 -8.32
CA LEU A 181 -9.45 1.76 -7.16
C LEU A 181 -8.01 2.24 -6.95
N ILE A 182 -7.04 1.34 -7.13
CA ILE A 182 -5.62 1.70 -6.96
C ILE A 182 -5.20 2.76 -7.96
N ASN A 183 -5.58 2.61 -9.23
CA ASN A 183 -5.23 3.56 -10.29
C ASN A 183 -6.00 4.89 -10.23
N ALA A 184 -7.01 4.99 -9.38
CA ALA A 184 -7.69 6.26 -9.10
C ALA A 184 -6.97 7.12 -8.04
N ALA A 185 -6.00 6.58 -7.30
CA ALA A 185 -5.30 7.29 -6.22
C ALA A 185 -4.47 8.46 -6.75
N LYS A 186 -4.27 9.49 -5.89
CA LYS A 186 -3.37 10.63 -6.18
C LYS A 186 -1.91 10.22 -6.09
N GLU A 187 -1.56 9.47 -5.06
CA GLU A 187 -0.20 8.97 -4.84
C GLU A 187 -0.24 7.48 -4.56
N VAL A 188 0.52 6.72 -5.33
CA VAL A 188 0.79 5.30 -5.09
C VAL A 188 2.27 5.14 -4.76
N VAL A 189 2.57 4.58 -3.59
CA VAL A 189 3.93 4.36 -3.14
C VAL A 189 4.19 2.87 -2.99
N PHE A 190 5.04 2.32 -3.84
CA PHE A 190 5.56 0.97 -3.70
C PHE A 190 6.74 0.94 -2.74
N MET A 191 6.75 -0.03 -1.85
CA MET A 191 7.84 -0.32 -0.92
C MET A 191 8.34 -1.74 -1.19
N ALA A 192 9.54 -1.87 -1.76
CA ALA A 192 10.13 -3.19 -2.03
C ALA A 192 11.57 -3.25 -1.50
N ALA A 193 11.83 -4.18 -0.59
CA ALA A 193 13.12 -4.37 0.05
C ALA A 193 13.55 -5.83 0.03
N GLY A 194 14.88 -6.04 -0.10
CA GLY A 194 15.52 -7.33 -0.06
C GLY A 194 15.74 -7.98 -1.42
N LYS A 195 16.81 -8.76 -1.51
CA LYS A 195 17.30 -9.40 -2.73
C LYS A 195 16.26 -10.30 -3.42
N SER A 196 15.37 -10.94 -2.65
CA SER A 196 14.31 -11.79 -3.23
C SER A 196 13.32 -11.03 -4.13
N LYS A 197 13.27 -9.69 -4.01
CA LYS A 197 12.41 -8.82 -4.82
C LYS A 197 13.05 -8.37 -6.13
N SER A 198 14.38 -8.54 -6.29
CA SER A 198 15.14 -7.92 -7.39
C SER A 198 14.69 -8.34 -8.79
N GLU A 199 14.25 -9.59 -8.98
CA GLU A 199 13.69 -10.04 -10.26
C GLU A 199 12.34 -9.36 -10.53
N ALA A 200 11.43 -9.41 -9.57
CA ALA A 200 10.11 -8.81 -9.70
C ALA A 200 10.20 -7.28 -9.92
N VAL A 201 11.15 -6.60 -9.25
CA VAL A 201 11.42 -5.17 -9.46
C VAL A 201 11.85 -4.90 -10.89
N LYS A 202 12.84 -5.67 -11.38
CA LYS A 202 13.34 -5.54 -12.75
C LYS A 202 12.24 -5.75 -13.78
N GLU A 203 11.54 -6.88 -13.69
CA GLU A 203 10.50 -7.23 -14.67
C GLU A 203 9.31 -6.26 -14.61
N THR A 204 8.97 -5.74 -13.42
CA THR A 204 7.91 -4.75 -13.30
C THR A 204 8.28 -3.40 -13.91
N LEU A 205 9.53 -2.95 -13.75
CA LEU A 205 9.95 -1.60 -14.12
C LEU A 205 10.59 -1.51 -15.50
N GLU A 206 11.31 -2.54 -15.94
CA GLU A 206 12.11 -2.56 -17.17
C GLU A 206 11.72 -3.69 -18.13
N GLY A 207 11.00 -4.71 -17.66
CA GLY A 207 10.60 -5.85 -18.47
C GLY A 207 9.50 -5.54 -19.47
N ASN A 208 9.26 -6.50 -20.38
CA ASN A 208 8.12 -6.43 -21.29
C ASN A 208 6.80 -6.37 -20.51
N TYR A 209 5.78 -5.73 -21.08
CA TYR A 209 4.46 -5.66 -20.44
C TYR A 209 3.77 -7.04 -20.45
N GLN A 210 3.83 -7.71 -19.32
CA GLN A 210 3.29 -9.07 -19.10
C GLN A 210 2.54 -9.13 -17.75
N PRO A 211 1.42 -8.42 -17.58
CA PRO A 211 0.74 -8.29 -16.30
C PRO A 211 0.19 -9.62 -15.76
N GLN A 212 0.01 -10.62 -16.62
CA GLN A 212 -0.36 -11.98 -16.20
C GLN A 212 0.76 -12.67 -15.40
N LEU A 213 2.01 -12.25 -15.59
CA LEU A 213 3.19 -12.76 -14.88
C LEU A 213 3.64 -11.77 -13.80
N TYR A 214 3.55 -10.47 -14.06
CA TYR A 214 3.99 -9.40 -13.17
C TYR A 214 2.84 -8.39 -12.92
N PRO A 215 1.87 -8.74 -12.08
CA PRO A 215 0.66 -7.96 -11.84
C PRO A 215 0.88 -6.49 -11.48
N ALA A 216 1.96 -6.16 -10.78
CA ALA A 216 2.26 -4.78 -10.42
C ALA A 216 2.41 -3.84 -11.63
N GLN A 217 2.66 -4.39 -12.84
CA GLN A 217 2.74 -3.60 -14.08
C GLN A 217 1.42 -2.90 -14.48
N ILE A 218 0.26 -3.39 -13.99
CA ILE A 218 -1.03 -2.73 -14.30
C ILE A 218 -1.30 -1.51 -13.45
N ILE A 219 -0.51 -1.30 -12.40
CA ILE A 219 -0.68 -0.14 -11.54
C ILE A 219 -0.05 1.08 -12.23
N LYS A 220 -0.93 1.92 -12.77
CA LYS A 220 -0.59 3.14 -13.52
C LYS A 220 -1.66 4.18 -13.19
N PRO A 221 -1.48 4.97 -12.12
CA PRO A 221 -2.44 6.01 -11.75
C PRO A 221 -2.75 6.93 -12.91
N LEU A 222 -4.04 7.18 -13.15
CA LEU A 222 -4.53 7.93 -14.32
C LEU A 222 -4.14 9.42 -14.23
N ASP A 223 -4.44 10.04 -13.09
CA ASP A 223 -4.19 11.45 -12.81
C ASP A 223 -3.32 11.63 -11.55
N GLY A 224 -2.61 10.59 -11.15
CA GLY A 224 -1.80 10.54 -9.95
C GLY A 224 -0.34 10.21 -10.23
N ASN A 225 0.42 10.12 -9.17
CA ASN A 225 1.83 9.78 -9.21
C ASN A 225 2.10 8.36 -8.72
N ILE A 226 3.17 7.77 -9.21
CA ILE A 226 3.70 6.52 -8.71
C ILE A 226 5.15 6.71 -8.27
N THR A 227 5.46 6.31 -7.04
CA THR A 227 6.81 6.33 -6.49
C THR A 227 7.21 4.93 -6.04
N TRP A 228 8.39 4.51 -6.45
CA TRP A 228 9.01 3.26 -6.05
C TRP A 228 10.12 3.55 -5.05
N LEU A 229 9.99 3.02 -3.84
CA LEU A 229 11.01 3.05 -2.80
C LEU A 229 11.65 1.66 -2.74
N LEU A 230 12.91 1.58 -3.09
CA LEU A 230 13.68 0.35 -3.19
C LEU A 230 14.89 0.44 -2.26
N ASP A 231 15.29 -0.67 -1.64
CA ASP A 231 16.65 -0.78 -1.13
C ASP A 231 17.62 -1.24 -2.24
N GLU A 232 18.92 -1.16 -2.00
CA GLU A 232 19.94 -1.57 -2.97
C GLU A 232 19.78 -3.06 -3.35
N ASP A 233 19.37 -3.89 -2.42
CA ASP A 233 19.16 -5.32 -2.65
C ASP A 233 17.97 -5.59 -3.60
N ALA A 234 16.85 -4.90 -3.42
CA ALA A 234 15.71 -5.00 -4.32
C ALA A 234 16.00 -4.41 -5.70
N ALA A 235 16.85 -3.38 -5.77
CA ALA A 235 17.25 -2.74 -7.01
C ALA A 235 18.38 -3.43 -7.77
N LEU A 236 18.97 -4.50 -7.22
CA LEU A 236 20.22 -5.13 -7.70
C LEU A 236 20.21 -5.48 -9.18
N LYS A 237 19.06 -5.81 -9.76
CA LYS A 237 18.94 -6.23 -11.17
C LYS A 237 18.51 -5.12 -12.13
N LEU A 238 18.26 -3.90 -11.66
CA LEU A 238 17.97 -2.76 -12.54
C LEU A 238 19.19 -2.38 -13.38
N SER A 239 18.93 -2.02 -14.65
CA SER A 239 19.98 -1.81 -15.65
C SER A 239 20.80 -0.53 -15.41
N ASP A 240 20.22 0.51 -14.77
CA ASP A 240 20.91 1.80 -14.54
C ASP A 240 20.62 2.37 -13.14
N LEU A 241 21.39 1.90 -12.17
CA LEU A 241 21.32 2.39 -10.79
C LEU A 241 21.77 3.87 -10.65
N SER A 242 22.58 4.37 -11.58
CA SER A 242 23.17 5.73 -11.48
C SER A 242 22.15 6.84 -11.67
N LYS A 243 21.10 6.60 -12.46
CA LYS A 243 20.01 7.56 -12.67
C LYS A 243 19.13 7.75 -11.43
N HIS A 244 19.13 6.79 -10.53
CA HIS A 244 18.21 6.73 -9.38
C HIS A 244 18.87 7.09 -8.03
N LYS A 245 20.22 7.06 -7.94
CA LYS A 245 20.99 7.38 -6.71
C LYS A 245 21.12 8.87 -6.40
N LYS A 246 20.74 9.79 -7.28
CA LYS A 246 21.01 11.23 -7.13
C LYS A 246 20.24 11.97 -6.03
N ASN A 247 19.31 11.34 -5.32
CA ASN A 247 18.46 12.02 -4.33
C ASN A 247 18.68 11.60 -2.87
N ALA A 248 19.62 10.70 -2.57
CA ALA A 248 19.84 10.19 -1.20
C ALA A 248 20.94 10.93 -0.42
N SER A 249 21.66 11.87 -1.03
CA SER A 249 22.83 12.52 -0.40
C SER A 249 22.73 14.05 -0.40
N LYS A 250 21.61 14.59 0.10
CA LYS A 250 21.55 15.99 0.53
C LYS A 250 20.49 16.13 1.63
N LYS A 251 20.90 15.87 2.86
CA LYS A 251 20.63 16.68 4.06
C LYS A 251 21.37 16.10 5.25
#